data_6880b95b4a6380124e4c8e3da99597eb
#
_entry.id   6880b95b4a6380124e4c8e3da99597eb
#
_cell.length_a   1.000
_cell.length_b   1.000
_cell.length_c   1.000
_cell.angle_alpha   90.00
_cell.angle_beta   90.00
_cell.angle_gamma   90.00
#
_symmetry.space_group_name_H-M   'P 1'
#
loop_
_entity.id
_entity.type
_entity.pdbx_description
1 polymer ?
#
loop_
_entity_poly.entity_id
_entity_poly.type
_entity_poly.pdbx_seq_one_letter_code
_entity_poly.pdbx_strand_id
1 'polypeptide(L)'
;LMKVFSGSASADAPMLNPRSNATEKLANLSLVQGKQYESTQGVVAGQLCAVAKLRDIHTSDTLCDKSRPVIIDPVQFPKAAISFAVTPQTQADEEKISEALARLCEEDATIVVDRDPQTHELLVSGLGQLHVEVTVAKLEKRFGVKTTLKPPTVPYRETIRGTARAEGRHKKQSGGRGQFGVCVIELSPNNAGEGFEFEDKIFGGSIPQQFRPAVQKGVQESAARGVLCGFPLED
;
A
#
# COMPACT_ATOMS: atom_id res chain seq x y z
N LEU A 1 -10.23 18.74 12.37
CA LEU A 1 -10.78 20.10 12.20
C LEU A 1 -11.82 20.08 11.09
N MET A 2 -12.86 20.87 11.22
CA MET A 2 -13.95 21.01 10.24
C MET A 2 -14.24 22.49 10.01
N LYS A 3 -14.50 22.87 8.77
CA LYS A 3 -14.99 24.21 8.39
C LYS A 3 -16.44 24.11 7.96
N VAL A 4 -17.30 24.94 8.51
CA VAL A 4 -18.71 25.02 8.10
C VAL A 4 -18.85 25.97 6.91
N PHE A 5 -19.27 25.46 5.76
CA PHE A 5 -19.43 26.22 4.52
C PHE A 5 -20.83 26.83 4.40
N SER A 6 -21.85 26.10 4.85
CA SER A 6 -23.25 26.53 4.73
C SER A 6 -24.07 25.96 5.88
N GLY A 7 -25.08 26.71 6.30
CA GLY A 7 -26.01 26.32 7.36
C GLY A 7 -25.40 26.36 8.76
N SER A 8 -25.86 25.45 9.61
CA SER A 8 -25.39 25.27 10.98
C SER A 8 -25.28 23.79 11.31
N ALA A 9 -24.37 23.46 12.22
CA ALA A 9 -24.24 22.12 12.76
C ALA A 9 -24.31 22.17 14.29
N SER A 10 -25.15 21.30 14.86
CA SER A 10 -25.31 21.19 16.30
C SER A 10 -24.48 20.04 16.87
N ALA A 11 -24.11 20.16 18.13
CA ALA A 11 -23.49 19.05 18.86
C ALA A 11 -24.43 17.84 18.82
N ASP A 12 -23.84 16.66 18.70
CA ASP A 12 -24.52 15.36 18.61
C ASP A 12 -25.40 15.16 17.34
N ALA A 13 -25.41 16.10 16.39
CA ALA A 13 -26.15 15.95 15.16
C ALA A 13 -25.58 14.80 14.30
N PRO A 14 -26.47 13.97 13.70
CA PRO A 14 -26.03 12.98 12.72
C PRO A 14 -25.78 13.66 11.37
N MET A 15 -24.59 13.48 10.83
CA MET A 15 -24.17 14.01 9.52
C MET A 15 -23.81 12.86 8.59
N LEU A 16 -24.18 12.97 7.33
CA LEU A 16 -23.82 12.01 6.30
C LEU A 16 -22.43 12.33 5.75
N ASN A 17 -21.57 11.32 5.65
CA ASN A 17 -20.38 11.35 4.79
C ASN A 17 -20.74 10.73 3.44
N PRO A 18 -20.90 11.50 2.36
CA PRO A 18 -21.31 10.95 1.07
C PRO A 18 -20.27 10.03 0.43
N ARG A 19 -18.96 10.16 0.78
CA ARG A 19 -17.90 9.30 0.25
C ARG A 19 -18.10 7.85 0.68
N SER A 20 -18.33 7.63 1.98
CA SER A 20 -18.49 6.28 2.55
C SER A 20 -19.94 5.88 2.76
N ASN A 21 -20.88 6.79 2.54
CA ASN A 21 -22.31 6.64 2.86
C ASN A 21 -22.56 6.34 4.35
N ALA A 22 -21.59 6.65 5.21
CA ALA A 22 -21.68 6.47 6.65
C ALA A 22 -22.34 7.68 7.32
N THR A 23 -23.03 7.45 8.43
CA THR A 23 -23.55 8.52 9.29
C THR A 23 -22.64 8.71 10.48
N GLU A 24 -22.05 9.88 10.58
CA GLU A 24 -21.17 10.29 11.68
C GLU A 24 -21.91 11.21 12.64
N LYS A 25 -21.63 11.07 13.93
CA LYS A 25 -22.20 11.89 14.97
C LYS A 25 -21.20 12.96 15.42
N LEU A 26 -21.59 14.24 15.39
CA LEU A 26 -20.73 15.34 15.81
C LEU A 26 -20.58 15.42 17.35
N ALA A 27 -20.06 14.36 17.94
CA ALA A 27 -19.80 14.33 19.39
C ALA A 27 -18.62 15.24 19.73
N ASN A 28 -18.70 15.89 20.93
CA ASN A 28 -17.64 16.76 21.44
C ASN A 28 -17.23 17.89 20.45
N LEU A 29 -18.22 18.61 19.95
CA LEU A 29 -18.01 19.78 19.12
C LEU A 29 -17.34 20.91 19.93
N SER A 30 -16.26 21.47 19.43
CA SER A 30 -15.49 22.51 20.11
C SER A 30 -15.01 23.58 19.17
N LEU A 31 -14.99 24.82 19.63
CA LEU A 31 -14.27 25.92 18.98
C LEU A 31 -12.78 25.79 19.32
N VAL A 32 -11.91 26.11 18.37
CA VAL A 32 -10.46 25.97 18.52
C VAL A 32 -9.82 27.35 18.57
N GLN A 33 -9.09 27.63 19.64
CA GLN A 33 -8.30 28.84 19.77
C GLN A 33 -6.87 28.47 20.22
N GLY A 34 -5.95 28.38 19.26
CA GLY A 34 -4.60 27.91 19.51
C GLY A 34 -4.59 26.46 20.04
N LYS A 35 -4.15 26.26 21.28
CA LYS A 35 -4.16 24.95 21.97
C LYS A 35 -5.40 24.71 22.82
N GLN A 36 -6.31 25.68 22.90
CA GLN A 36 -7.51 25.57 23.76
C GLN A 36 -8.69 25.10 22.92
N TYR A 37 -9.50 24.25 23.52
CA TYR A 37 -10.74 23.72 22.95
C TYR A 37 -11.89 24.12 23.87
N GLU A 38 -12.80 24.94 23.35
CA GLU A 38 -13.99 25.39 24.08
C GLU A 38 -15.21 24.64 23.54
N SER A 39 -15.85 23.85 24.40
CA SER A 39 -17.07 23.11 24.05
C SER A 39 -18.17 24.04 23.58
N THR A 40 -18.85 23.72 22.49
CA THR A 40 -19.97 24.48 21.98
C THR A 40 -21.15 23.57 21.62
N GLN A 41 -22.35 24.12 21.74
CA GLN A 41 -23.58 23.40 21.36
C GLN A 41 -23.87 23.47 19.86
N GLY A 42 -23.19 24.35 19.12
CA GLY A 42 -23.38 24.48 17.69
C GLY A 42 -22.40 25.45 17.06
N VAL A 43 -22.28 25.33 15.74
CA VAL A 43 -21.44 26.18 14.88
C VAL A 43 -22.21 26.57 13.64
N VAL A 44 -21.87 27.73 13.06
CA VAL A 44 -22.51 28.26 11.89
C VAL A 44 -21.54 28.46 10.73
N ALA A 45 -22.07 28.70 9.54
CA ALA A 45 -21.29 28.94 8.33
C ALA A 45 -20.17 29.99 8.56
N GLY A 46 -18.96 29.67 8.07
CA GLY A 46 -17.75 30.48 8.24
C GLY A 46 -16.88 30.08 9.43
N GLN A 47 -17.40 29.37 10.40
CA GLN A 47 -16.65 28.95 11.59
C GLN A 47 -15.80 27.70 11.33
N LEU A 48 -14.67 27.64 12.06
CA LEU A 48 -13.82 26.46 12.19
C LEU A 48 -14.08 25.83 13.57
N CYS A 49 -14.21 24.51 13.57
CA CYS A 49 -14.42 23.75 14.79
C CYS A 49 -13.64 22.44 14.80
N ALA A 50 -13.49 21.85 15.95
CA ALA A 50 -12.97 20.50 16.13
C ALA A 50 -14.10 19.54 16.51
N VAL A 51 -14.06 18.36 15.93
CA VAL A 51 -14.94 17.24 16.29
C VAL A 51 -14.08 16.06 16.64
N ALA A 52 -14.31 15.44 17.78
CA ALA A 52 -13.57 14.28 18.22
C ALA A 52 -14.35 12.98 17.95
N LYS A 53 -13.62 11.85 17.87
CA LYS A 53 -14.16 10.49 17.77
C LYS A 53 -14.99 10.20 16.52
N LEU A 54 -14.71 10.88 15.41
CA LEU A 54 -15.19 10.45 14.10
C LEU A 54 -14.46 9.16 13.69
N ARG A 55 -15.14 8.26 13.01
CA ARG A 55 -14.62 6.91 12.70
C ARG A 55 -14.13 6.75 11.28
N ASP A 56 -14.90 7.24 10.32
CA ASP A 56 -14.64 7.06 8.89
C ASP A 56 -14.64 8.41 8.17
N ILE A 57 -13.73 9.31 8.61
CA ILE A 57 -13.55 10.64 8.04
C ILE A 57 -12.08 10.85 7.73
N HIS A 58 -11.82 11.21 6.49
CA HIS A 58 -10.49 11.58 6.01
C HIS A 58 -10.40 13.07 5.68
N THR A 59 -9.19 13.57 5.54
CA THR A 59 -8.96 14.94 5.08
C THR A 59 -9.61 15.16 3.73
N SER A 60 -10.33 16.27 3.56
CA SER A 60 -11.15 16.64 2.40
C SER A 60 -12.51 15.95 2.28
N ASP A 61 -12.90 15.09 3.21
CA ASP A 61 -14.27 14.57 3.23
C ASP A 61 -15.28 15.69 3.52
N THR A 62 -16.46 15.55 2.95
CA THR A 62 -17.59 16.45 3.20
C THR A 62 -18.55 15.78 4.18
N LEU A 63 -19.01 16.53 5.15
CA LEU A 63 -20.14 16.17 6.00
C LEU A 63 -21.35 17.02 5.63
N CYS A 64 -22.49 16.41 5.39
CA CYS A 64 -23.71 17.11 4.97
C CYS A 64 -24.96 16.56 5.65
N ASP A 65 -26.05 17.29 5.48
CA ASP A 65 -27.38 16.79 5.87
C ASP A 65 -27.78 15.63 4.97
N LYS A 66 -28.34 14.58 5.56
CA LYS A 66 -28.80 13.39 4.85
C LYS A 66 -29.92 13.69 3.83
N SER A 67 -30.73 14.73 4.10
CA SER A 67 -31.83 15.14 3.21
C SER A 67 -31.34 15.91 1.97
N ARG A 68 -30.10 16.47 2.03
CA ARG A 68 -29.48 17.22 0.95
C ARG A 68 -28.01 16.85 0.81
N PRO A 69 -27.73 15.66 0.25
CA PRO A 69 -26.35 15.22 0.07
C PRO A 69 -25.62 16.12 -0.91
N VAL A 70 -24.48 16.67 -0.47
CA VAL A 70 -23.60 17.52 -1.25
C VAL A 70 -22.17 17.03 -1.04
N ILE A 71 -21.38 17.03 -2.10
CA ILE A 71 -19.94 16.77 -2.05
C ILE A 71 -19.23 18.04 -2.49
N ILE A 72 -18.33 18.54 -1.66
CA ILE A 72 -17.42 19.62 -2.01
C ILE A 72 -16.19 18.96 -2.65
N ASP A 73 -15.70 19.54 -3.75
CA ASP A 73 -14.51 19.02 -4.42
C ASP A 73 -13.34 18.88 -3.45
N PRO A 74 -12.71 17.69 -3.36
CA PRO A 74 -11.61 17.47 -2.45
C PRO A 74 -10.39 18.30 -2.84
N VAL A 75 -9.61 18.71 -1.85
CA VAL A 75 -8.33 19.39 -2.07
C VAL A 75 -7.38 18.41 -2.75
N GLN A 76 -6.79 18.82 -3.88
CA GLN A 76 -5.77 18.04 -4.55
C GLN A 76 -4.41 18.33 -3.91
N PHE A 77 -3.88 17.36 -3.19
CA PHE A 77 -2.55 17.45 -2.60
C PHE A 77 -1.47 17.13 -3.62
N PRO A 78 -0.29 17.76 -3.53
CA PRO A 78 0.85 17.38 -4.36
C PRO A 78 1.27 15.94 -4.09
N LYS A 79 1.71 15.25 -5.13
CA LYS A 79 2.21 13.88 -5.01
C LYS A 79 3.57 13.87 -4.31
N ALA A 80 3.84 12.81 -3.55
CA ALA A 80 5.14 12.57 -2.96
C ALA A 80 6.22 12.48 -4.06
N ALA A 81 7.36 13.14 -3.82
CA ALA A 81 8.45 13.26 -4.79
C ALA A 81 9.66 12.39 -4.46
N ILE A 82 9.81 11.96 -3.22
CA ILE A 82 10.95 11.17 -2.76
C ILE A 82 10.49 10.12 -1.75
N SER A 83 11.14 8.96 -1.78
CA SER A 83 10.88 7.84 -0.87
C SER A 83 12.15 7.44 -0.13
N PHE A 84 11.98 7.04 1.12
CA PHE A 84 13.03 6.43 1.93
C PHE A 84 12.53 5.11 2.52
N ALA A 85 13.41 4.14 2.63
CA ALA A 85 13.15 2.94 3.38
C ALA A 85 13.32 3.21 4.87
N VAL A 86 12.34 2.81 5.66
CA VAL A 86 12.30 2.99 7.10
C VAL A 86 12.44 1.64 7.78
N THR A 87 13.50 1.47 8.57
CA THR A 87 13.76 0.23 9.29
C THR A 87 13.62 0.46 10.79
N PRO A 88 12.73 -0.25 11.48
CA PRO A 88 12.64 -0.21 12.93
C PRO A 88 13.95 -0.68 13.58
N GLN A 89 14.34 -0.11 14.73
CA GLN A 89 15.56 -0.49 15.43
C GLN A 89 15.38 -1.74 16.31
N THR A 90 14.15 -1.98 16.78
CA THR A 90 13.82 -3.11 17.63
C THR A 90 12.52 -3.79 17.18
N GLN A 91 12.29 -5.03 17.61
CA GLN A 91 11.04 -5.73 17.34
C GLN A 91 9.82 -5.02 17.94
N ALA A 92 9.98 -4.40 19.11
CA ALA A 92 8.91 -3.60 19.73
C ALA A 92 8.55 -2.35 18.91
N ASP A 93 9.51 -1.77 18.19
CA ASP A 93 9.28 -0.67 17.25
C ASP A 93 8.55 -1.17 15.99
N GLU A 94 8.87 -2.38 15.51
CA GLU A 94 8.21 -2.99 14.35
C GLU A 94 6.71 -3.23 14.57
N GLU A 95 6.32 -3.65 15.76
CA GLU A 95 4.91 -3.87 16.12
C GLU A 95 4.10 -2.55 16.14
N LYS A 96 4.73 -1.43 16.48
CA LYS A 96 4.08 -0.13 16.65
C LYS A 96 4.13 0.78 15.44
N ILE A 97 5.12 0.57 14.54
CA ILE A 97 5.40 1.51 13.45
C ILE A 97 4.23 1.68 12.49
N SER A 98 3.52 0.61 12.17
CA SER A 98 2.41 0.65 11.22
C SER A 98 1.26 1.51 11.72
N GLU A 99 0.87 1.38 12.98
CA GLU A 99 -0.18 2.20 13.59
C GLU A 99 0.26 3.67 13.70
N ALA A 100 1.51 3.91 14.12
CA ALA A 100 2.05 5.25 14.27
C ALA A 100 2.13 5.99 12.92
N LEU A 101 2.58 5.31 11.86
CA LEU A 101 2.61 5.87 10.50
C LEU A 101 1.21 6.13 9.97
N ALA A 102 0.25 5.21 10.17
CA ALA A 102 -1.13 5.43 9.75
C ALA A 102 -1.71 6.71 10.36
N ARG A 103 -1.47 6.96 11.65
CA ARG A 103 -1.89 8.21 12.31
C ARG A 103 -1.22 9.46 11.72
N LEU A 104 0.06 9.38 11.34
CA LEU A 104 0.75 10.50 10.70
C LEU A 104 0.23 10.77 9.29
N CYS A 105 -0.12 9.74 8.52
CA CYS A 105 -0.76 9.89 7.21
C CYS A 105 -2.15 10.54 7.30
N GLU A 106 -2.91 10.28 8.36
CA GLU A 106 -4.19 10.97 8.58
C GLU A 106 -4.00 12.45 8.91
N GLU A 107 -2.90 12.82 9.58
CA GLU A 107 -2.57 14.22 9.87
C GLU A 107 -2.05 14.97 8.63
N ASP A 108 -1.34 14.27 7.75
CA ASP A 108 -0.70 14.84 6.56
C ASP A 108 -0.94 13.94 5.33
N ALA A 109 -1.88 14.34 4.51
CA ALA A 109 -2.27 13.62 3.29
C ALA A 109 -1.19 13.60 2.20
N THR A 110 -0.07 14.29 2.37
CA THR A 110 1.07 14.29 1.44
C THR A 110 2.13 13.24 1.78
N ILE A 111 1.98 12.56 2.92
CA ILE A 111 2.79 11.40 3.30
C ILE A 111 2.14 10.15 2.76
N VAL A 112 2.93 9.34 2.06
CA VAL A 112 2.51 8.03 1.56
C VAL A 112 3.37 6.96 2.19
N VAL A 113 2.74 5.94 2.72
CA VAL A 113 3.41 4.77 3.32
C VAL A 113 3.00 3.54 2.54
N ASP A 114 3.97 2.82 2.04
CA ASP A 114 3.77 1.61 1.26
C ASP A 114 4.84 0.57 1.59
N ARG A 115 4.58 -0.69 1.27
CA ARG A 115 5.57 -1.76 1.37
C ARG A 115 5.90 -2.24 -0.02
N ASP A 116 7.17 -2.12 -0.40
CA ASP A 116 7.63 -2.62 -1.68
C ASP A 116 7.41 -4.15 -1.77
N PRO A 117 6.68 -4.63 -2.79
CA PRO A 117 6.32 -6.05 -2.89
C PRO A 117 7.52 -6.96 -3.19
N GLN A 118 8.60 -6.41 -3.75
CA GLN A 118 9.79 -7.15 -4.14
C GLN A 118 10.88 -7.11 -3.07
N THR A 119 11.19 -5.91 -2.54
CA THR A 119 12.22 -5.73 -1.51
C THR A 119 11.69 -5.92 -0.10
N HIS A 120 10.36 -5.92 0.07
CA HIS A 120 9.64 -5.97 1.36
C HIS A 120 9.99 -4.81 2.29
N GLU A 121 10.67 -3.79 1.79
CA GLU A 121 10.99 -2.60 2.56
C GLU A 121 9.74 -1.76 2.83
N LEU A 122 9.67 -1.19 4.03
CA LEU A 122 8.67 -0.19 4.39
C LEU A 122 9.14 1.16 3.87
N LEU A 123 8.42 1.72 2.91
CA LEU A 123 8.73 2.98 2.27
C LEU A 123 7.87 4.09 2.84
N VAL A 124 8.51 5.20 3.19
CA VAL A 124 7.85 6.45 3.56
C VAL A 124 8.22 7.50 2.52
N SER A 125 7.21 8.00 1.84
CA SER A 125 7.34 8.96 0.76
C SER A 125 6.76 10.32 1.17
N GLY A 126 7.39 11.38 0.73
CA GLY A 126 6.97 12.75 1.04
C GLY A 126 7.38 13.75 -0.03
N LEU A 127 7.09 15.02 0.19
CA LEU A 127 7.36 16.11 -0.75
C LEU A 127 8.86 16.42 -0.92
N GLY A 128 9.68 15.99 0.04
CA GLY A 128 11.11 16.20 0.04
C GLY A 128 11.78 15.49 1.21
N GLN A 129 13.11 15.44 1.20
CA GLN A 129 13.89 14.75 2.22
C GLN A 129 13.57 15.26 3.63
N LEU A 130 13.58 16.57 3.85
CA LEU A 130 13.28 17.16 5.16
C LEU A 130 11.88 16.80 5.65
N HIS A 131 10.91 16.69 4.75
CA HIS A 131 9.55 16.28 5.09
C HIS A 131 9.52 14.84 5.67
N VAL A 132 10.23 13.90 5.04
CA VAL A 132 10.34 12.52 5.53
C VAL A 132 11.12 12.47 6.85
N GLU A 133 12.22 13.20 6.98
CA GLU A 133 13.01 13.30 8.21
C GLU A 133 12.18 13.83 9.38
N VAL A 134 11.38 14.88 9.17
CA VAL A 134 10.47 15.43 10.19
C VAL A 134 9.39 14.41 10.56
N THR A 135 8.87 13.67 9.59
CA THR A 135 7.88 12.62 9.83
C THR A 135 8.46 11.53 10.73
N VAL A 136 9.67 11.08 10.44
CA VAL A 136 10.38 10.08 11.27
C VAL A 136 10.72 10.63 12.65
N ALA A 137 11.12 11.89 12.76
CA ALA A 137 11.34 12.52 14.06
C ALA A 137 10.04 12.60 14.90
N LYS A 138 8.87 12.78 14.26
CA LYS A 138 7.57 12.69 14.93
C LYS A 138 7.26 11.27 15.40
N LEU A 139 7.66 10.21 14.68
CA LEU A 139 7.52 8.83 15.13
C LEU A 139 8.23 8.62 16.46
N GLU A 140 9.49 9.03 16.56
CA GLU A 140 10.26 8.90 17.79
C GLU A 140 9.67 9.76 18.92
N LYS A 141 9.44 11.05 18.67
CA LYS A 141 9.03 12.00 19.70
C LYS A 141 7.62 11.74 20.26
N ARG A 142 6.68 11.32 19.42
CA ARG A 142 5.26 11.19 19.79
C ARG A 142 4.85 9.76 20.13
N PHE A 143 5.43 8.78 19.46
CA PHE A 143 5.07 7.37 19.57
C PHE A 143 6.16 6.52 20.20
N GLY A 144 7.37 7.07 20.41
CA GLY A 144 8.50 6.35 20.97
C GLY A 144 9.07 5.28 20.04
N VAL A 145 8.77 5.35 18.74
CA VAL A 145 9.23 4.38 17.73
C VAL A 145 10.53 4.86 17.12
N LYS A 146 11.62 4.13 17.36
CA LYS A 146 12.94 4.45 16.83
C LYS A 146 13.16 3.74 15.49
N THR A 147 13.58 4.51 14.50
CA THR A 147 13.79 4.01 13.14
C THR A 147 15.06 4.57 12.52
N THR A 148 15.53 3.89 11.48
CA THR A 148 16.63 4.33 10.64
C THR A 148 16.14 4.57 9.22
N LEU A 149 16.48 5.73 8.66
CA LEU A 149 16.23 6.06 7.26
C LEU A 149 17.41 5.62 6.39
N LYS A 150 17.10 5.01 5.26
CA LYS A 150 18.08 4.70 4.21
C LYS A 150 17.46 4.89 2.82
N PRO A 151 18.29 5.10 1.77
CA PRO A 151 17.77 5.04 0.42
C PRO A 151 17.06 3.70 0.17
N PRO A 152 15.94 3.68 -0.57
CA PRO A 152 15.25 2.43 -0.89
C PRO A 152 16.11 1.56 -1.79
N THR A 153 16.00 0.26 -1.65
CA THR A 153 16.64 -0.69 -2.55
C THR A 153 15.98 -0.64 -3.91
N VAL A 154 16.78 -0.52 -4.97
CA VAL A 154 16.24 -0.51 -6.34
C VAL A 154 15.73 -1.92 -6.69
N PRO A 155 14.45 -2.10 -7.03
CA PRO A 155 13.90 -3.39 -7.41
C PRO A 155 14.33 -3.74 -8.85
N TYR A 156 15.49 -4.38 -8.99
CA TYR A 156 15.97 -4.86 -10.29
C TYR A 156 15.11 -6.02 -10.79
N ARG A 157 15.07 -6.17 -12.12
CA ARG A 157 14.42 -7.26 -12.83
C ARG A 157 15.39 -7.89 -13.81
N GLU A 158 15.22 -9.18 -14.05
CA GLU A 158 15.93 -9.90 -15.11
C GLU A 158 15.04 -9.93 -16.37
N THR A 159 15.64 -9.95 -17.55
CA THR A 159 14.93 -10.15 -18.81
C THR A 159 15.75 -11.01 -19.75
N ILE A 160 15.12 -11.61 -20.74
CA ILE A 160 15.76 -12.39 -21.80
C ILE A 160 15.72 -11.64 -23.12
N ARG A 161 16.76 -11.79 -23.94
CA ARG A 161 16.85 -11.12 -25.25
C ARG A 161 16.61 -12.02 -26.45
N GLY A 162 16.52 -13.30 -26.23
CA GLY A 162 16.39 -14.27 -27.31
C GLY A 162 15.67 -15.53 -26.85
N THR A 163 15.22 -16.32 -27.83
CA THR A 163 14.54 -17.59 -27.56
C THR A 163 15.56 -18.66 -27.19
N ALA A 164 15.29 -19.40 -26.14
CA ALA A 164 16.09 -20.53 -25.69
C ALA A 164 15.20 -21.74 -25.41
N ARG A 165 15.69 -22.93 -25.77
CA ARG A 165 15.03 -24.20 -25.54
C ARG A 165 15.91 -25.09 -24.69
N ALA A 166 15.35 -25.62 -23.59
CA ALA A 166 16.09 -26.51 -22.69
C ALA A 166 15.22 -27.66 -22.20
N GLU A 167 15.86 -28.82 -21.97
CA GLU A 167 15.24 -29.97 -21.30
C GLU A 167 15.51 -29.90 -19.80
N GLY A 168 14.45 -29.88 -19.01
CA GLY A 168 14.49 -30.06 -17.58
C GLY A 168 14.25 -31.52 -17.21
N ARG A 169 15.18 -32.15 -16.46
CA ARG A 169 15.08 -33.54 -16.03
C ARG A 169 15.22 -33.63 -14.53
N HIS A 170 14.16 -34.11 -13.87
CA HIS A 170 14.20 -34.44 -12.46
C HIS A 170 14.20 -35.96 -12.25
N LYS A 171 15.23 -36.47 -11.59
CA LYS A 171 15.31 -37.88 -11.19
C LYS A 171 15.81 -37.94 -9.75
N LYS A 172 14.96 -38.39 -8.84
CA LYS A 172 15.33 -38.56 -7.43
C LYS A 172 14.87 -39.92 -6.95
N GLN A 173 15.80 -40.70 -6.40
CA GLN A 173 15.54 -42.00 -5.81
C GLN A 173 16.37 -42.14 -4.55
N SER A 174 15.74 -41.94 -3.41
CA SER A 174 16.38 -42.00 -2.09
C SER A 174 15.69 -43.00 -1.16
N GLY A 175 15.28 -44.17 -1.72
CA GLY A 175 14.50 -45.18 -1.03
C GLY A 175 12.99 -45.06 -1.32
N GLY A 176 12.29 -46.18 -1.48
CA GLY A 176 10.86 -46.24 -1.78
C GLY A 176 10.51 -45.85 -3.22
N ARG A 177 9.38 -45.15 -3.41
CA ARG A 177 8.92 -44.68 -4.73
C ARG A 177 9.78 -43.52 -5.22
N GLY A 178 10.49 -43.72 -6.35
CA GLY A 178 11.27 -42.67 -7.00
C GLY A 178 10.41 -41.59 -7.62
N GLN A 179 11.01 -40.41 -7.79
CA GLN A 179 10.43 -39.29 -8.54
C GLN A 179 11.13 -39.15 -9.89
N PHE A 180 10.36 -39.04 -10.95
CA PHE A 180 10.86 -38.83 -12.30
C PHE A 180 9.97 -37.90 -13.08
N GLY A 181 10.56 -36.91 -13.73
CA GLY A 181 9.87 -35.99 -14.62
C GLY A 181 10.84 -35.38 -15.63
N VAL A 182 10.40 -35.29 -16.86
CA VAL A 182 11.14 -34.62 -17.95
C VAL A 182 10.19 -33.67 -18.66
N CYS A 183 10.62 -32.45 -18.87
CA CYS A 183 9.91 -31.48 -19.69
C CYS A 183 10.90 -30.71 -20.54
N VAL A 184 10.48 -30.33 -21.75
CA VAL A 184 11.22 -29.42 -22.61
C VAL A 184 10.46 -28.10 -22.62
N ILE A 185 11.16 -27.03 -22.26
CA ILE A 185 10.60 -25.68 -22.17
C ILE A 185 11.32 -24.81 -23.18
N GLU A 186 10.57 -24.01 -23.90
CA GLU A 186 11.05 -22.94 -24.77
C GLU A 186 10.66 -21.62 -24.12
N LEU A 187 11.65 -20.77 -23.86
CA LEU A 187 11.45 -19.42 -23.35
C LEU A 187 11.74 -18.43 -24.46
N SER A 188 10.85 -17.49 -24.67
CA SER A 188 11.02 -16.38 -25.61
C SER A 188 10.66 -15.06 -24.92
N PRO A 189 11.31 -13.94 -25.30
CA PRO A 189 10.91 -12.64 -24.78
C PRO A 189 9.49 -12.30 -25.23
N ASN A 190 8.73 -11.68 -24.34
CA ASN A 190 7.41 -11.13 -24.60
C ASN A 190 7.52 -9.63 -24.88
N ASN A 191 6.42 -8.95 -25.25
CA ASN A 191 6.43 -7.50 -25.37
C ASN A 191 6.44 -6.84 -23.99
N ALA A 192 7.10 -5.70 -23.87
CA ALA A 192 7.21 -4.97 -22.62
C ALA A 192 5.83 -4.69 -21.99
N GLY A 193 5.63 -5.16 -20.76
CA GLY A 193 4.41 -4.99 -20.00
C GLY A 193 3.33 -6.05 -20.20
N GLU A 194 3.53 -7.06 -21.05
CA GLU A 194 2.60 -8.17 -21.21
C GLU A 194 2.75 -9.23 -20.10
N GLY A 195 3.91 -9.25 -19.45
CA GLY A 195 4.18 -10.15 -18.34
C GLY A 195 4.31 -11.62 -18.75
N PHE A 196 4.13 -12.51 -17.78
CA PHE A 196 4.29 -13.95 -17.99
C PHE A 196 3.11 -14.56 -18.74
N GLU A 197 3.39 -15.20 -19.89
CA GLU A 197 2.45 -16.01 -20.65
C GLU A 197 2.90 -17.47 -20.69
N PHE A 198 1.97 -18.41 -20.61
CA PHE A 198 2.24 -19.83 -20.70
C PHE A 198 1.46 -20.47 -21.83
N GLU A 199 2.18 -20.94 -22.84
CA GLU A 199 1.60 -21.68 -23.96
C GLU A 199 1.85 -23.19 -23.83
N ASP A 200 0.83 -23.98 -24.06
CA ASP A 200 0.92 -25.45 -24.12
C ASP A 200 1.05 -25.91 -25.57
N LYS A 201 2.26 -26.24 -26.01
CA LYS A 201 2.58 -26.78 -27.34
C LYS A 201 2.79 -28.30 -27.34
N ILE A 202 2.22 -29.03 -26.34
CA ILE A 202 2.40 -30.47 -26.24
C ILE A 202 1.61 -31.20 -27.32
N PHE A 203 2.33 -31.98 -28.15
CA PHE A 203 1.75 -32.82 -29.16
C PHE A 203 1.84 -34.30 -28.76
N GLY A 204 0.82 -35.11 -29.08
CA GLY A 204 0.87 -36.57 -28.90
C GLY A 204 0.80 -37.08 -27.45
N GLY A 205 0.45 -36.22 -26.48
CA GLY A 205 0.24 -36.66 -25.08
C GLY A 205 1.51 -37.03 -24.31
N SER A 206 2.68 -36.52 -24.72
CA SER A 206 3.97 -36.79 -24.07
C SER A 206 3.99 -36.36 -22.58
N ILE A 207 3.23 -35.35 -22.20
CA ILE A 207 2.94 -35.02 -20.81
C ILE A 207 1.44 -35.10 -20.59
N PRO A 208 0.93 -35.99 -19.69
CA PRO A 208 -0.50 -36.06 -19.39
C PRO A 208 -1.06 -34.73 -18.91
N GLN A 209 -2.27 -34.40 -19.35
CA GLN A 209 -2.91 -33.09 -19.11
C GLN A 209 -2.93 -32.68 -17.61
N GLN A 210 -3.08 -33.64 -16.71
CA GLN A 210 -3.10 -33.41 -15.27
C GLN A 210 -1.79 -32.86 -14.68
N PHE A 211 -0.65 -33.02 -15.38
CA PHE A 211 0.65 -32.54 -14.90
C PHE A 211 1.07 -31.18 -15.52
N ARG A 212 0.37 -30.70 -16.55
CA ARG A 212 0.69 -29.42 -17.20
C ARG A 212 0.60 -28.21 -16.24
N PRO A 213 -0.42 -28.10 -15.36
CA PRO A 213 -0.48 -27.02 -14.39
C PRO A 213 0.70 -27.02 -13.43
N ALA A 214 1.24 -28.21 -13.10
CA ALA A 214 2.41 -28.30 -12.23
C ALA A 214 3.68 -27.79 -12.91
N VAL A 215 3.83 -28.00 -14.23
CA VAL A 215 4.93 -27.45 -15.02
C VAL A 215 4.81 -25.93 -15.07
N GLN A 216 3.64 -25.40 -15.40
CA GLN A 216 3.37 -23.95 -15.43
C GLN A 216 3.74 -23.30 -14.09
N LYS A 217 3.26 -23.87 -12.98
CA LYS A 217 3.57 -23.37 -11.63
C LYS A 217 5.07 -23.38 -11.35
N GLY A 218 5.78 -24.46 -11.73
CA GLY A 218 7.22 -24.54 -11.54
C GLY A 218 8.00 -23.48 -12.33
N VAL A 219 7.55 -23.15 -13.56
CA VAL A 219 8.15 -22.09 -14.37
C VAL A 219 7.89 -20.73 -13.73
N GLN A 220 6.66 -20.44 -13.29
CA GLN A 220 6.31 -19.19 -12.61
C GLN A 220 7.11 -18.99 -11.33
N GLU A 221 7.24 -20.02 -10.51
CA GLU A 221 8.03 -19.93 -9.27
C GLU A 221 9.52 -19.69 -9.55
N SER A 222 10.04 -20.26 -10.64
CA SER A 222 11.43 -20.04 -11.05
C SER A 222 11.63 -18.63 -11.61
N ALA A 223 10.70 -18.16 -12.43
CA ALA A 223 10.71 -16.78 -12.97
C ALA A 223 10.64 -15.74 -11.85
N ALA A 224 9.81 -15.98 -10.83
CA ALA A 224 9.71 -15.07 -9.69
C ALA A 224 10.99 -14.97 -8.85
N ARG A 225 11.83 -16.02 -8.87
CA ARG A 225 13.12 -16.04 -8.15
C ARG A 225 14.29 -15.51 -8.98
N GLY A 226 14.14 -15.45 -10.30
CA GLY A 226 15.22 -15.16 -11.22
C GLY A 226 16.27 -16.25 -11.32
N VAL A 227 17.14 -16.16 -12.31
CA VAL A 227 18.12 -17.21 -12.62
C VAL A 227 19.55 -16.72 -12.51
N LEU A 228 19.82 -15.46 -12.81
CA LEU A 228 21.18 -14.89 -12.83
C LEU A 228 21.58 -14.25 -11.50
N CYS A 229 20.79 -13.31 -11.03
CA CYS A 229 21.09 -12.50 -9.85
C CYS A 229 20.03 -12.64 -8.74
N GLY A 230 19.00 -13.44 -8.96
CA GLY A 230 17.94 -13.65 -7.99
C GLY A 230 16.83 -12.60 -8.08
N PHE A 231 16.77 -11.82 -9.15
CA PHE A 231 15.69 -10.87 -9.40
C PHE A 231 14.59 -11.48 -10.28
N PRO A 232 13.32 -11.13 -10.06
CA PRO A 232 12.23 -11.66 -10.88
C PRO A 232 12.45 -11.42 -12.36
N LEU A 233 12.13 -12.43 -13.18
CA LEU A 233 12.13 -12.32 -14.63
C LEU A 233 10.87 -11.57 -15.07
N GLU A 234 11.03 -10.59 -15.98
CA GLU A 234 9.97 -9.80 -16.55
C GLU A 234 10.13 -9.76 -18.08
N ASP A 235 9.02 -9.97 -18.81
CA ASP A 235 8.88 -9.91 -20.28
C ASP A 235 9.77 -10.87 -21.08
#